data_671f53dc5067e75743bda6e1aa49391a
#
_entry.id   671f53dc5067e75743bda6e1aa49391a
#
_cell.length_a   1.000
_cell.length_b   1.000
_cell.length_c   1.000
_cell.angle_alpha   90.00
_cell.angle_beta   90.00
_cell.angle_gamma   90.00
#
_symmetry.space_group_name_H-M   'P 1'
#
loop_
_entity.id
_entity.type
_entity.pdbx_description
1 polymer ?
#
loop_
_entity_poly.entity_id
_entity_poly.type
_entity_poly.pdbx_seq_one_letter_code
_entity_poly.pdbx_strand_id
1 'polypeptide(L)'
;MNLKISNSQIEHIKGANSYLIVSTFLIFIVGLYFSLLDSPPDYIQGDSMRIMYVHVPSAWLSLFSYTILAISCIVWFVTRNPIFNLFAKSIAPIGAAFTLIALVTGSIWGKPTWGVWWVWDARLTSMLLLFFLYLAYILLWQSIINQETAAKISAVLGIIGFINIPIIKFSVDWWNTLHQPATISKLSAPSIDINMLI
;
A
#
# COMPACT_ATOMS: atom_id res chain seq x y z
N MET A 1 28.95 10.99 6.48
CA MET A 1 29.63 9.70 6.27
C MET A 1 29.55 9.38 4.77
N ASN A 2 30.62 9.62 4.02
CA ASN A 2 30.67 9.30 2.59
C ASN A 2 30.90 7.79 2.45
N LEU A 3 29.84 7.04 2.25
CA LEU A 3 29.92 5.64 1.85
C LEU A 3 30.48 5.59 0.41
N LYS A 4 31.79 5.37 0.27
CA LYS A 4 32.40 5.05 -1.03
C LYS A 4 32.03 3.61 -1.38
N ILE A 5 30.99 3.43 -2.17
CA ILE A 5 30.62 2.12 -2.75
C ILE A 5 31.65 1.80 -3.84
N SER A 6 32.27 0.64 -3.79
CA SER A 6 33.25 0.21 -4.81
C SER A 6 32.54 -0.16 -6.11
N ASN A 7 33.26 -0.07 -7.24
CA ASN A 7 32.70 -0.46 -8.55
C ASN A 7 32.22 -1.91 -8.56
N SER A 8 32.93 -2.84 -7.89
CA SER A 8 32.48 -4.23 -7.78
C SER A 8 31.17 -4.37 -7.00
N GLN A 9 30.98 -3.61 -5.92
CA GLN A 9 29.71 -3.60 -5.20
C GLN A 9 28.56 -3.05 -6.06
N ILE A 10 28.82 -2.04 -6.88
CA ILE A 10 27.82 -1.51 -7.83
C ILE A 10 27.41 -2.56 -8.85
N GLU A 11 28.36 -3.30 -9.41
CA GLU A 11 28.10 -4.39 -10.36
C GLU A 11 27.29 -5.53 -9.73
N HIS A 12 27.62 -5.94 -8.50
CA HIS A 12 26.85 -6.94 -7.75
C HIS A 12 25.42 -6.47 -7.48
N ILE A 13 25.22 -5.21 -7.07
CA ILE A 13 23.88 -4.64 -6.83
C ILE A 13 23.08 -4.59 -8.14
N LYS A 14 23.68 -4.19 -9.26
CA LYS A 14 23.01 -4.18 -10.57
C LYS A 14 22.61 -5.57 -11.01
N GLY A 15 23.49 -6.57 -10.85
CA GLY A 15 23.19 -7.96 -11.17
C GLY A 15 22.02 -8.49 -10.32
N ALA A 16 22.11 -8.34 -9.00
CA ALA A 16 21.03 -8.75 -8.09
C ALA A 16 19.70 -8.07 -8.42
N ASN A 17 19.72 -6.78 -8.76
CA ASN A 17 18.51 -6.03 -9.12
C ASN A 17 17.87 -6.59 -10.42
N SER A 18 18.66 -6.99 -11.41
CA SER A 18 18.16 -7.59 -12.65
C SER A 18 17.45 -8.93 -12.37
N TYR A 19 18.04 -9.80 -11.54
CA TYR A 19 17.40 -11.06 -11.16
C TYR A 19 16.10 -10.83 -10.38
N LEU A 20 16.08 -9.86 -9.48
CA LEU A 20 14.88 -9.50 -8.73
C LEU A 20 13.76 -8.97 -9.63
N ILE A 21 14.10 -8.12 -10.61
CA ILE A 21 13.11 -7.60 -11.58
C ILE A 21 12.52 -8.75 -12.39
N VAL A 22 13.35 -9.61 -12.97
CA VAL A 22 12.88 -10.73 -13.80
C VAL A 22 12.04 -11.71 -12.99
N SER A 23 12.50 -12.11 -11.79
CA SER A 23 11.75 -13.04 -10.94
C SER A 23 10.41 -12.44 -10.48
N THR A 24 10.40 -11.16 -10.09
CA THR A 24 9.16 -10.46 -9.71
C THR A 24 8.19 -10.40 -10.88
N PHE A 25 8.67 -10.10 -12.09
CA PHE A 25 7.83 -10.06 -13.28
C PHE A 25 7.22 -11.44 -13.61
N LEU A 26 8.02 -12.50 -13.54
CA LEU A 26 7.54 -13.87 -13.79
C LEU A 26 6.49 -14.29 -12.73
N ILE A 27 6.77 -14.08 -11.45
CA ILE A 27 5.83 -14.39 -10.36
C ILE A 27 4.53 -13.59 -10.53
N PHE A 28 4.64 -12.31 -10.92
CA PHE A 28 3.47 -11.47 -11.17
C PHE A 28 2.60 -11.98 -12.32
N ILE A 29 3.20 -12.38 -13.45
CA ILE A 29 2.46 -12.97 -14.59
C ILE A 29 1.76 -14.26 -14.18
N VAL A 30 2.47 -15.15 -13.48
CA VAL A 30 1.89 -16.41 -12.97
C VAL A 30 0.75 -16.12 -11.99
N GLY A 31 0.96 -15.18 -11.06
CA GLY A 31 -0.09 -14.75 -10.12
C GLY A 31 -1.32 -14.17 -10.82
N LEU A 32 -1.14 -13.34 -11.85
CA LEU A 32 -2.26 -12.81 -12.65
C LEU A 32 -3.00 -13.93 -13.39
N TYR A 33 -2.29 -14.92 -13.94
CA TYR A 33 -2.94 -16.06 -14.59
C TYR A 33 -3.86 -16.80 -13.61
N PHE A 34 -3.35 -17.24 -12.47
CA PHE A 34 -4.14 -17.96 -11.48
C PHE A 34 -5.30 -17.11 -10.93
N SER A 35 -5.06 -15.86 -10.61
CA SER A 35 -6.07 -14.99 -10.00
C SER A 35 -7.18 -14.54 -10.96
N LEU A 36 -6.86 -14.26 -12.22
CA LEU A 36 -7.82 -13.67 -13.16
C LEU A 36 -8.42 -14.68 -14.14
N LEU A 37 -7.74 -15.78 -14.42
CA LEU A 37 -8.17 -16.76 -15.41
C LEU A 37 -8.55 -18.11 -14.81
N ASP A 38 -7.78 -18.63 -13.85
CA ASP A 38 -7.96 -19.97 -13.31
C ASP A 38 -8.85 -20.00 -12.05
N SER A 39 -8.89 -18.91 -11.26
CA SER A 39 -9.70 -18.88 -10.03
C SER A 39 -11.19 -19.08 -10.33
N PRO A 40 -11.92 -19.88 -9.50
CA PRO A 40 -13.35 -20.08 -9.70
C PRO A 40 -14.13 -18.77 -9.50
N PRO A 41 -15.25 -18.58 -10.22
CA PRO A 41 -16.14 -17.47 -9.97
C PRO A 41 -16.84 -17.63 -8.61
N ASP A 42 -17.08 -16.53 -7.92
CA ASP A 42 -17.89 -16.53 -6.69
C ASP A 42 -19.37 -16.77 -7.02
N TYR A 43 -20.07 -17.51 -6.16
CA TYR A 43 -21.47 -17.89 -6.41
C TYR A 43 -22.45 -16.69 -6.30
N ILE A 44 -22.09 -15.59 -5.62
CA ILE A 44 -22.89 -14.37 -5.52
C ILE A 44 -22.40 -13.31 -6.51
N GLN A 45 -21.08 -13.05 -6.52
CA GLN A 45 -20.44 -11.94 -7.23
C GLN A 45 -19.94 -12.33 -8.63
N GLY A 46 -19.96 -13.62 -8.96
CA GLY A 46 -19.44 -14.12 -10.24
C GLY A 46 -17.97 -13.73 -10.45
N ASP A 47 -17.62 -13.37 -11.67
CA ASP A 47 -16.25 -12.98 -12.05
C ASP A 47 -15.77 -11.67 -11.43
N SER A 48 -16.66 -10.80 -10.95
CA SER A 48 -16.29 -9.54 -10.33
C SER A 48 -15.47 -9.74 -9.03
N MET A 49 -15.62 -10.91 -8.38
CA MET A 49 -14.84 -11.29 -7.21
C MET A 49 -13.33 -11.37 -7.50
N ARG A 50 -12.92 -11.67 -8.74
CA ARG A 50 -11.51 -11.76 -9.13
C ARG A 50 -10.74 -10.45 -8.95
N ILE A 51 -11.44 -9.30 -8.89
CA ILE A 51 -10.83 -8.00 -8.57
C ILE A 51 -10.17 -8.03 -7.19
N MET A 52 -10.67 -8.84 -6.26
CA MET A 52 -10.12 -9.03 -4.93
C MET A 52 -8.62 -9.34 -4.94
N TYR A 53 -8.16 -10.17 -5.87
CA TYR A 53 -6.75 -10.60 -5.94
C TYR A 53 -5.77 -9.46 -6.27
N VAL A 54 -6.26 -8.37 -6.84
CA VAL A 54 -5.47 -7.15 -7.06
C VAL A 54 -5.76 -6.12 -5.97
N HIS A 55 -7.04 -5.95 -5.61
CA HIS A 55 -7.49 -4.94 -4.66
C HIS A 55 -6.94 -5.17 -3.24
N VAL A 56 -7.12 -6.38 -2.69
CA VAL A 56 -6.76 -6.67 -1.30
C VAL A 56 -5.25 -6.58 -1.07
N PRO A 57 -4.37 -7.21 -1.89
CA PRO A 57 -2.93 -7.02 -1.73
C PRO A 57 -2.49 -5.57 -1.88
N SER A 58 -3.08 -4.81 -2.82
CA SER A 58 -2.76 -3.40 -3.00
C SER A 58 -3.14 -2.57 -1.77
N ALA A 59 -4.32 -2.82 -1.19
CA ALA A 59 -4.74 -2.17 0.04
C ALA A 59 -3.79 -2.50 1.22
N TRP A 60 -3.37 -3.76 1.36
CA TRP A 60 -2.42 -4.15 2.41
C TRP A 60 -1.04 -3.51 2.22
N LEU A 61 -0.53 -3.53 1.00
CA LEU A 61 0.77 -2.94 0.68
C LEU A 61 0.76 -1.42 0.87
N SER A 62 -0.38 -0.76 0.62
CA SER A 62 -0.51 0.67 0.91
C SER A 62 -0.41 0.98 2.41
N LEU A 63 -1.14 0.25 3.26
CA LEU A 63 -1.10 0.41 4.72
C LEU A 63 0.28 0.06 5.29
N PHE A 64 0.88 -1.04 4.82
CA PHE A 64 2.21 -1.49 5.23
C PHE A 64 3.30 -0.48 4.85
N SER A 65 3.25 0.05 3.63
CA SER A 65 4.18 1.10 3.17
C SER A 65 4.08 2.36 4.01
N TYR A 66 2.85 2.79 4.40
CA TYR A 66 2.70 3.95 5.27
C TYR A 66 3.22 3.68 6.69
N THR A 67 3.03 2.48 7.18
CA THR A 67 3.58 2.06 8.47
C THR A 67 5.12 2.13 8.47
N ILE A 68 5.77 1.61 7.43
CA ILE A 68 7.24 1.73 7.26
C ILE A 68 7.66 3.20 7.16
N LEU A 69 6.93 4.01 6.40
CA LEU A 69 7.20 5.44 6.27
C LEU A 69 7.15 6.12 7.64
N ALA A 70 6.08 5.92 8.41
CA ALA A 70 5.90 6.53 9.72
C ALA A 70 6.97 6.08 10.72
N ILE A 71 7.27 4.78 10.79
CA ILE A 71 8.35 4.23 11.65
C ILE A 71 9.68 4.86 11.25
N SER A 72 9.98 4.93 9.95
CA SER A 72 11.21 5.57 9.47
C SER A 72 11.30 7.03 9.87
N CYS A 73 10.20 7.77 9.81
CA CYS A 73 10.13 9.17 10.28
C CYS A 73 10.37 9.27 11.79
N ILE A 74 9.78 8.41 12.61
CA ILE A 74 9.99 8.35 14.06
C ILE A 74 11.46 8.07 14.37
N VAL A 75 12.02 7.03 13.76
CA VAL A 75 13.43 6.65 13.99
C VAL A 75 14.38 7.77 13.57
N TRP A 76 14.11 8.43 12.43
CA TRP A 76 14.90 9.60 12.03
C TRP A 76 14.80 10.75 13.04
N PHE A 77 13.62 11.01 13.58
CA PHE A 77 13.44 12.06 14.60
C PHE A 77 14.30 11.82 15.84
N VAL A 78 14.43 10.56 16.26
CA VAL A 78 15.21 10.17 17.44
C VAL A 78 16.71 10.10 17.14
N THR A 79 17.08 9.47 16.02
CA THR A 79 18.50 9.14 15.74
C THR A 79 19.22 10.17 14.89
N ARG A 80 18.48 11.01 14.16
CA ARG A 80 18.99 11.94 13.13
C ARG A 80 19.81 11.25 12.03
N ASN A 81 19.69 9.94 11.90
CA ASN A 81 20.38 9.18 10.85
C ASN A 81 19.65 9.37 9.51
N PRO A 82 20.32 9.96 8.47
CA PRO A 82 19.70 10.29 7.21
C PRO A 82 19.18 9.09 6.40
N ILE A 83 19.64 7.89 6.71
CA ILE A 83 19.21 6.66 6.02
C ILE A 83 17.70 6.45 6.18
N PHE A 84 17.11 6.78 7.33
CA PHE A 84 15.69 6.61 7.59
C PHE A 84 14.84 7.62 6.78
N ASN A 85 15.35 8.85 6.54
CA ASN A 85 14.72 9.76 5.61
C ASN A 85 14.71 9.22 4.18
N LEU A 86 15.81 8.60 3.77
CA LEU A 86 15.92 7.99 2.46
C LEU A 86 14.91 6.84 2.30
N PHE A 87 14.78 5.99 3.31
CA PHE A 87 13.76 4.93 3.34
C PHE A 87 12.34 5.51 3.23
N ALA A 88 11.98 6.47 4.08
CA ALA A 88 10.67 7.09 4.07
C ALA A 88 10.36 7.75 2.71
N LYS A 89 11.32 8.47 2.14
CA LYS A 89 11.22 9.11 0.83
C LYS A 89 11.05 8.10 -0.32
N SER A 90 11.75 6.95 -0.24
CA SER A 90 11.70 5.91 -1.27
C SER A 90 10.41 5.10 -1.23
N ILE A 91 9.86 4.83 -0.04
CA ILE A 91 8.63 4.04 0.11
C ILE A 91 7.36 4.84 -0.21
N ALA A 92 7.38 6.18 -0.08
CA ALA A 92 6.22 7.03 -0.26
C ALA A 92 5.56 6.90 -1.66
N PRO A 93 6.29 6.98 -2.79
CA PRO A 93 5.68 6.80 -4.12
C PRO A 93 5.16 5.39 -4.34
N ILE A 94 5.78 4.38 -3.75
CA ILE A 94 5.33 2.98 -3.82
C ILE A 94 3.99 2.84 -3.10
N GLY A 95 3.89 3.35 -1.87
CA GLY A 95 2.65 3.35 -1.10
C GLY A 95 1.54 4.14 -1.78
N ALA A 96 1.85 5.30 -2.37
CA ALA A 96 0.89 6.09 -3.15
C ALA A 96 0.35 5.31 -4.35
N ALA A 97 1.21 4.61 -5.09
CA ALA A 97 0.81 3.79 -6.23
C ALA A 97 -0.14 2.65 -5.81
N PHE A 98 0.20 1.90 -4.76
CA PHE A 98 -0.69 0.85 -4.24
C PHE A 98 -2.00 1.40 -3.70
N THR A 99 -1.99 2.58 -3.06
CA THR A 99 -3.21 3.24 -2.60
C THR A 99 -4.11 3.62 -3.79
N LEU A 100 -3.54 4.16 -4.86
CA LEU A 100 -4.28 4.49 -6.07
C LEU A 100 -4.88 3.23 -6.72
N ILE A 101 -4.10 2.15 -6.85
CA ILE A 101 -4.60 0.88 -7.39
C ILE A 101 -5.75 0.35 -6.53
N ALA A 102 -5.63 0.39 -5.20
CA ALA A 102 -6.71 -0.03 -4.31
C ALA A 102 -7.96 0.83 -4.46
N LEU A 103 -7.85 2.16 -4.58
CA LEU A 103 -8.99 3.05 -4.81
C LEU A 103 -9.68 2.79 -6.14
N VAL A 104 -8.93 2.64 -7.22
CA VAL A 104 -9.46 2.37 -8.57
C VAL A 104 -10.14 1.01 -8.63
N THR A 105 -9.45 -0.05 -8.19
CA THR A 105 -10.00 -1.41 -8.21
C THR A 105 -11.18 -1.56 -7.27
N GLY A 106 -11.17 -0.90 -6.11
CA GLY A 106 -12.30 -0.86 -5.18
C GLY A 106 -13.52 -0.17 -5.78
N SER A 107 -13.33 0.92 -6.52
CA SER A 107 -14.41 1.61 -7.25
C SER A 107 -15.01 0.72 -8.35
N ILE A 108 -14.16 0.03 -9.14
CA ILE A 108 -14.60 -0.91 -10.17
C ILE A 108 -15.38 -2.07 -9.57
N TRP A 109 -14.91 -2.62 -8.44
CA TRP A 109 -15.59 -3.71 -7.74
C TRP A 109 -16.88 -3.27 -7.04
N GLY A 110 -16.92 -2.04 -6.53
CA GLY A 110 -18.11 -1.47 -5.89
C GLY A 110 -19.31 -1.36 -6.84
N LYS A 111 -19.09 -1.08 -8.13
CA LYS A 111 -20.17 -0.92 -9.11
C LYS A 111 -21.06 -2.16 -9.26
N PRO A 112 -20.55 -3.38 -9.51
CA PRO A 112 -21.38 -4.57 -9.57
C PRO A 112 -21.89 -5.01 -8.19
N THR A 113 -21.15 -4.74 -7.09
CA THR A 113 -21.47 -5.23 -5.74
C THR A 113 -22.51 -4.35 -5.04
N TRP A 114 -22.38 -3.03 -5.16
CA TRP A 114 -23.18 -2.02 -4.42
C TRP A 114 -24.06 -1.16 -5.34
N GLY A 115 -23.94 -1.31 -6.67
CA GLY A 115 -24.66 -0.51 -7.66
C GLY A 115 -24.06 0.89 -7.90
N VAL A 116 -23.05 1.30 -7.15
CA VAL A 116 -22.41 2.62 -7.23
C VAL A 116 -20.88 2.50 -7.30
N TRP A 117 -20.23 3.49 -7.94
CA TRP A 117 -18.76 3.53 -8.03
C TRP A 117 -18.08 3.96 -6.74
N TRP A 118 -18.77 4.75 -5.93
CA TRP A 118 -18.21 5.36 -4.73
C TRP A 118 -19.28 5.59 -3.67
N VAL A 119 -18.89 5.37 -2.41
CA VAL A 119 -19.68 5.71 -1.22
C VAL A 119 -18.79 6.47 -0.25
N TRP A 120 -19.30 7.55 0.31
CA TRP A 120 -18.60 8.34 1.33
C TRP A 120 -18.73 7.69 2.70
N ASP A 121 -18.23 6.48 2.84
CA ASP A 121 -18.12 5.81 4.12
C ASP A 121 -16.74 6.03 4.77
N ALA A 122 -16.59 5.57 6.01
CA ALA A 122 -15.36 5.77 6.77
C ALA A 122 -14.16 5.07 6.13
N ARG A 123 -14.33 3.89 5.51
CA ARG A 123 -13.24 3.14 4.91
C ARG A 123 -12.73 3.77 3.61
N LEU A 124 -13.64 4.09 2.69
CA LEU A 124 -13.25 4.65 1.41
C LEU A 124 -12.69 6.06 1.58
N THR A 125 -13.32 6.86 2.45
CA THR A 125 -12.88 8.23 2.74
C THR A 125 -11.50 8.25 3.41
N SER A 126 -11.26 7.41 4.41
CA SER A 126 -9.94 7.32 5.05
C SER A 126 -8.86 6.75 4.15
N MET A 127 -9.20 5.85 3.23
CA MET A 127 -8.26 5.37 2.20
C MET A 127 -7.91 6.47 1.18
N LEU A 128 -8.87 7.29 0.78
CA LEU A 128 -8.61 8.47 -0.05
C LEU A 128 -7.75 9.50 0.69
N LEU A 129 -8.01 9.72 1.98
CA LEU A 129 -7.15 10.57 2.82
C LEU A 129 -5.71 10.02 2.87
N LEU A 130 -5.52 8.70 2.97
CA LEU A 130 -4.19 8.08 2.93
C LEU A 130 -3.45 8.42 1.63
N PHE A 131 -4.15 8.38 0.50
CA PHE A 131 -3.58 8.77 -0.80
C PHE A 131 -3.10 10.23 -0.78
N PHE A 132 -3.92 11.16 -0.27
CA PHE A 132 -3.51 12.56 -0.14
C PHE A 132 -2.37 12.78 0.85
N LEU A 133 -2.29 12.00 1.93
CA LEU A 133 -1.16 12.06 2.86
C LEU A 133 0.16 11.64 2.17
N TYR A 134 0.14 10.62 1.33
CA TYR A 134 1.30 10.24 0.50
C TYR A 134 1.68 11.35 -0.47
N LEU A 135 0.71 11.90 -1.20
CA LEU A 135 0.97 12.98 -2.14
C LEU A 135 1.55 14.21 -1.44
N ALA A 136 0.97 14.59 -0.30
CA ALA A 136 1.47 15.72 0.49
C ALA A 136 2.91 15.46 0.97
N TYR A 137 3.22 14.25 1.44
CA TYR A 137 4.57 13.86 1.83
C TYR A 137 5.56 14.02 0.67
N ILE A 138 5.21 13.52 -0.52
CA ILE A 138 6.04 13.60 -1.72
C ILE A 138 6.23 15.07 -2.15
N LEU A 139 5.16 15.86 -2.17
CA LEU A 139 5.18 17.26 -2.56
C LEU A 139 6.02 18.12 -1.60
N LEU A 140 5.97 17.88 -0.30
CA LEU A 140 6.81 18.58 0.68
C LEU A 140 8.30 18.38 0.38
N TRP A 141 8.72 17.15 0.03
CA TRP A 141 10.09 16.88 -0.36
C TRP A 141 10.52 17.53 -1.68
N GLN A 142 9.59 17.76 -2.59
CA GLN A 142 9.86 18.40 -3.89
C GLN A 142 9.85 19.92 -3.81
N SER A 143 9.01 20.49 -2.94
CA SER A 143 8.76 21.93 -2.89
C SER A 143 9.70 22.68 -1.94
N ILE A 144 10.23 22.04 -0.91
CA ILE A 144 11.07 22.68 0.09
C ILE A 144 12.55 22.53 -0.28
N ILE A 145 13.20 23.67 -0.61
CA ILE A 145 14.61 23.71 -1.04
C ILE A 145 15.56 23.24 0.06
N ASN A 146 15.33 23.67 1.30
CA ASN A 146 16.15 23.27 2.43
C ASN A 146 15.83 21.83 2.85
N GLN A 147 16.78 20.92 2.61
CA GLN A 147 16.59 19.47 2.84
C GLN A 147 16.33 19.12 4.31
N GLU A 148 16.90 19.85 5.25
CA GLU A 148 16.64 19.60 6.68
C GLU A 148 15.22 20.01 7.08
N THR A 149 14.77 21.16 6.57
CA THR A 149 13.39 21.62 6.76
C THR A 149 12.38 20.69 6.09
N ALA A 150 12.66 20.24 4.85
CA ALA A 150 11.85 19.26 4.15
C ALA A 150 11.73 17.97 4.98
N ALA A 151 12.84 17.45 5.48
CA ALA A 151 12.87 16.25 6.31
C ALA A 151 12.02 16.40 7.58
N LYS A 152 12.15 17.53 8.30
CA LYS A 152 11.39 17.77 9.54
C LYS A 152 9.88 17.84 9.28
N ILE A 153 9.45 18.65 8.30
CA ILE A 153 8.03 18.87 8.02
C ILE A 153 7.39 17.58 7.46
N SER A 154 8.06 16.91 6.53
CA SER A 154 7.57 15.64 5.96
C SER A 154 7.49 14.54 7.02
N ALA A 155 8.47 14.47 7.94
CA ALA A 155 8.43 13.49 9.01
C ALA A 155 7.28 13.75 10.00
N VAL A 156 6.99 15.00 10.35
CA VAL A 156 5.82 15.36 11.17
C VAL A 156 4.54 14.92 10.47
N LEU A 157 4.38 15.21 9.18
CA LEU A 157 3.22 14.77 8.40
C LEU A 157 3.09 13.24 8.39
N GLY A 158 4.21 12.52 8.16
CA GLY A 158 4.23 11.05 8.14
C GLY A 158 3.80 10.44 9.47
N ILE A 159 4.26 11.02 10.58
CA ILE A 159 3.92 10.56 11.94
C ILE A 159 2.44 10.84 12.26
N ILE A 160 1.96 12.06 12.01
CA ILE A 160 0.56 12.44 12.28
C ILE A 160 -0.38 11.61 11.39
N GLY A 161 -0.05 11.45 10.13
CA GLY A 161 -0.87 10.67 9.20
C GLY A 161 -0.96 9.19 9.57
N PHE A 162 -0.06 8.66 10.40
CA PHE A 162 -0.12 7.28 10.88
C PHE A 162 -1.40 7.00 11.71
N ILE A 163 -1.99 8.01 12.32
CA ILE A 163 -3.28 7.90 13.03
C ILE A 163 -4.39 7.40 12.10
N ASN A 164 -4.28 7.67 10.79
CA ASN A 164 -5.26 7.22 9.81
C ASN A 164 -5.21 5.69 9.54
N ILE A 165 -4.10 5.02 9.83
CA ILE A 165 -3.95 3.57 9.60
C ILE A 165 -4.93 2.74 10.44
N PRO A 166 -5.00 2.88 11.78
CA PRO A 166 -6.01 2.18 12.57
C PRO A 166 -7.45 2.58 12.19
N ILE A 167 -7.70 3.83 11.78
CA ILE A 167 -9.02 4.26 11.32
C ILE A 167 -9.43 3.45 10.08
N ILE A 168 -8.57 3.30 9.07
CA ILE A 168 -8.83 2.45 7.90
C ILE A 168 -9.07 1.00 8.35
N LYS A 169 -8.19 0.46 9.19
CA LYS A 169 -8.24 -0.96 9.59
C LYS A 169 -9.54 -1.31 10.32
N PHE A 170 -9.97 -0.48 11.25
CA PHE A 170 -11.12 -0.73 12.11
C PHE A 170 -12.41 0.00 11.69
N SER A 171 -12.38 0.72 10.56
CA SER A 171 -13.54 1.47 10.06
C SER A 171 -14.79 0.61 9.88
N VAL A 172 -14.65 -0.64 9.48
CA VAL A 172 -15.75 -1.59 9.27
C VAL A 172 -16.35 -2.07 10.60
N ASP A 173 -15.54 -2.09 11.66
CA ASP A 173 -16.00 -2.51 13.00
C ASP A 173 -16.63 -1.34 13.78
N TRP A 174 -16.20 -0.09 13.48
CA TRP A 174 -16.62 1.10 14.23
C TRP A 174 -17.79 1.85 13.59
N TRP A 175 -17.98 1.74 12.28
CA TRP A 175 -19.01 2.46 11.51
C TRP A 175 -19.76 1.53 10.58
N ASN A 176 -21.00 1.93 10.27
CA ASN A 176 -21.76 1.29 9.20
C ASN A 176 -21.12 1.60 7.84
N THR A 177 -20.79 0.57 7.09
CA THR A 177 -20.15 0.65 5.76
C THR A 177 -20.69 -0.46 4.87
N LEU A 178 -20.71 -0.23 3.57
CA LEU A 178 -21.01 -1.29 2.58
C LEU A 178 -19.83 -2.23 2.38
N HIS A 179 -18.64 -1.86 2.87
CA HIS A 179 -17.43 -2.66 2.71
C HIS A 179 -17.50 -3.92 3.57
N GLN A 180 -17.12 -5.06 2.99
CA GLN A 180 -17.09 -6.34 3.69
C GLN A 180 -16.10 -6.33 4.86
N PRO A 181 -16.41 -7.01 5.99
CA PRO A 181 -15.45 -7.23 7.05
C PRO A 181 -14.27 -8.08 6.57
N ALA A 182 -13.18 -8.07 7.34
CA ALA A 182 -11.97 -8.83 6.99
C ALA A 182 -12.27 -10.33 6.87
N THR A 183 -12.01 -10.91 5.69
CA THR A 183 -12.23 -12.33 5.40
C THR A 183 -11.00 -13.21 5.65
N ILE A 184 -9.79 -12.63 5.49
CA ILE A 184 -8.51 -13.34 5.61
C ILE A 184 -7.75 -12.89 6.87
N SER A 185 -7.58 -11.59 7.11
CA SER A 185 -6.79 -11.06 8.22
C SER A 185 -7.61 -10.88 9.50
N LYS A 186 -8.06 -11.99 10.08
CA LYS A 186 -8.80 -12.03 11.35
C LYS A 186 -8.18 -13.05 12.32
N LEU A 187 -8.53 -12.96 13.61
CA LEU A 187 -8.03 -13.87 14.65
C LEU A 187 -8.63 -15.29 14.59
N SER A 188 -9.59 -15.54 13.70
CA SER A 188 -10.22 -16.84 13.45
C SER A 188 -9.83 -17.35 12.05
N ALA A 189 -10.23 -18.59 11.73
CA ALA A 189 -10.02 -19.14 10.41
C ALA A 189 -10.59 -18.22 9.30
N PRO A 190 -9.95 -18.14 8.12
CA PRO A 190 -10.48 -17.40 6.98
C PRO A 190 -11.92 -17.80 6.66
N SER A 191 -12.74 -16.83 6.27
CA SER A 191 -14.13 -17.10 5.84
C SER A 191 -14.29 -17.11 4.33
N ILE A 192 -13.20 -17.19 3.61
CA ILE A 192 -13.15 -17.37 2.16
C ILE A 192 -13.04 -18.87 1.82
N ASP A 193 -13.58 -19.29 0.69
CA ASP A 193 -13.45 -20.68 0.21
C ASP A 193 -11.98 -21.03 0.00
N ILE A 194 -11.61 -22.29 0.33
CA ILE A 194 -10.22 -22.76 0.26
C ILE A 194 -9.68 -22.70 -1.18
N ASN A 195 -10.53 -22.96 -2.18
CA ASN A 195 -10.14 -22.89 -3.59
C ASN A 195 -9.87 -21.47 -4.08
N MET A 196 -10.27 -20.46 -3.30
CA MET A 196 -9.98 -19.03 -3.57
C MET A 196 -8.75 -18.53 -2.78
N LEU A 197 -8.18 -19.36 -1.88
CA LEU A 197 -6.98 -19.03 -1.11
C LEU A 197 -5.70 -19.58 -1.76
N ILE A 198 -5.81 -20.49 -2.69
CA ILE A 198 -4.71 -21.14 -3.41
C ILE A 198 -4.42 -20.37 -4.69
#